data_e2ddddf8654c45ed182e48399211fb67
#
_entry.id   e2ddddf8654c45ed182e48399211fb67
#
_cell.length_a   1.000
_cell.length_b   1.000
_cell.length_c   1.000
_cell.angle_alpha   90.00
_cell.angle_beta   90.00
_cell.angle_gamma   90.00
#
_symmetry.space_group_name_H-M   'P 1'
#
loop_
_entity.id
_entity.type
_entity.pdbx_description
1 polymer ?
#
loop_
_entity_poly.entity_id
_entity_poly.type
_entity_poly.pdbx_seq_one_letter_code
_entity_poly.pdbx_strand_id
1 'polypeptide(L)'
;MSEKLKILVVDDNEEFCKNVTDILELKGYEVVSAYDGFKGLEAVKENGFDLVLMDVKMPVMNGVETFKKVKEIAPNTPVIMATAFAVEDLLKEALREGAYGSLKKPIDFDQLLGLIKQATGKGAMILVADDDENLCANMQQILSDKGYRVSVAYDGNTAIDKAEKNNFDIMLLDMKLPPLNGLETYLAIREFQANVVAVVITGYQLETEKLVQRALQENAYTCMEKPLDIDRLVSLLAQIEEQKKSGTLKKPQ
;
A
#
# COMPACT_ATOMS: atom_id res chain seq x y z
N MET A 1 -26.68 5.03 -1.70
CA MET A 1 -26.02 4.10 -2.66
C MET A 1 -24.55 4.33 -2.53
N SER A 2 -23.73 3.29 -2.26
CA SER A 2 -22.26 3.46 -2.24
C SER A 2 -21.80 3.84 -3.64
N GLU A 3 -21.01 4.89 -3.75
CA GLU A 3 -20.35 5.27 -5.00
C GLU A 3 -19.55 4.09 -5.52
N LYS A 4 -19.69 3.75 -6.81
CA LYS A 4 -18.91 2.69 -7.43
C LYS A 4 -17.46 3.16 -7.56
N LEU A 5 -16.52 2.29 -7.27
CA LEU A 5 -15.10 2.57 -7.51
C LEU A 5 -14.84 2.69 -9.01
N LYS A 6 -14.12 3.76 -9.40
CA LYS A 6 -13.80 4.10 -10.78
C LYS A 6 -12.38 3.67 -11.13
N ILE A 7 -12.24 2.80 -12.11
CA ILE A 7 -10.97 2.19 -12.53
C ILE A 7 -10.63 2.63 -13.94
N LEU A 8 -9.37 3.07 -14.15
CA LEU A 8 -8.84 3.31 -15.49
C LEU A 8 -8.00 2.10 -15.93
N VAL A 9 -8.28 1.56 -17.11
CA VAL A 9 -7.48 0.52 -17.75
C VAL A 9 -6.73 1.13 -18.93
N VAL A 10 -5.39 1.08 -18.91
CA VAL A 10 -4.53 1.65 -19.94
C VAL A 10 -3.71 0.54 -20.60
N ASP A 11 -4.00 0.23 -21.85
CA ASP A 11 -3.37 -0.87 -22.60
C ASP A 11 -3.59 -0.66 -24.11
N ASP A 12 -2.59 -0.86 -24.93
CA ASP A 12 -2.71 -0.69 -26.39
C ASP A 12 -3.47 -1.84 -27.08
N ASN A 13 -3.72 -2.93 -26.35
CA ASN A 13 -4.54 -4.04 -26.82
C ASN A 13 -6.02 -3.79 -26.46
N GLU A 14 -6.80 -3.33 -27.45
CA GLU A 14 -8.22 -3.03 -27.28
C GLU A 14 -9.07 -4.23 -26.83
N GLU A 15 -8.73 -5.45 -27.32
CA GLU A 15 -9.44 -6.68 -26.93
C GLU A 15 -9.17 -6.99 -25.43
N PHE A 16 -7.95 -6.82 -24.97
CA PHE A 16 -7.59 -6.96 -23.56
C PHE A 16 -8.35 -5.95 -22.70
N CYS A 17 -8.35 -4.66 -23.07
CA CYS A 17 -9.10 -3.61 -22.40
C CYS A 17 -10.58 -3.98 -22.28
N LYS A 18 -11.20 -4.42 -23.39
CA LYS A 18 -12.60 -4.82 -23.40
C LYS A 18 -12.89 -5.97 -22.46
N ASN A 19 -12.09 -7.03 -22.50
CA ASN A 19 -12.29 -8.20 -21.65
C ASN A 19 -12.15 -7.83 -20.15
N VAL A 20 -11.16 -7.02 -19.79
CA VAL A 20 -10.97 -6.55 -18.40
C VAL A 20 -12.15 -5.66 -17.97
N THR A 21 -12.57 -4.73 -18.84
CA THR A 21 -13.72 -3.85 -18.58
C THR A 21 -14.99 -4.64 -18.32
N ASP A 22 -15.34 -5.57 -19.21
CA ASP A 22 -16.55 -6.39 -19.10
C ASP A 22 -16.59 -7.15 -17.76
N ILE A 23 -15.46 -7.73 -17.34
CA ILE A 23 -15.36 -8.49 -16.09
C ILE A 23 -15.46 -7.56 -14.88
N LEU A 24 -14.75 -6.42 -14.87
CA LEU A 24 -14.79 -5.49 -13.74
C LEU A 24 -16.16 -4.82 -13.59
N GLU A 25 -16.83 -4.49 -14.69
CA GLU A 25 -18.20 -3.96 -14.66
C GLU A 25 -19.21 -4.97 -14.09
N LEU A 26 -19.08 -6.25 -14.44
CA LEU A 26 -19.87 -7.33 -13.84
C LEU A 26 -19.63 -7.46 -12.32
N LYS A 27 -18.45 -7.06 -11.84
CA LYS A 27 -18.12 -7.02 -10.40
C LYS A 27 -18.55 -5.72 -9.71
N GLY A 28 -19.17 -4.79 -10.45
CA GLY A 28 -19.75 -3.58 -9.90
C GLY A 28 -18.85 -2.34 -9.91
N TYR A 29 -17.71 -2.38 -10.58
CA TYR A 29 -16.84 -1.23 -10.80
C TYR A 29 -17.34 -0.35 -11.95
N GLU A 30 -16.95 0.94 -11.95
CA GLU A 30 -17.04 1.80 -13.13
C GLU A 30 -15.68 1.77 -13.84
N VAL A 31 -15.65 1.48 -15.15
CA VAL A 31 -14.39 1.29 -15.86
C VAL A 31 -14.31 2.23 -17.05
N VAL A 32 -13.14 2.87 -17.20
CA VAL A 32 -12.77 3.65 -18.37
C VAL A 32 -11.54 3.02 -19.00
N SER A 33 -11.53 2.90 -20.33
CA SER A 33 -10.39 2.35 -21.07
C SER A 33 -9.66 3.44 -21.85
N ALA A 34 -8.33 3.40 -21.85
CA ALA A 34 -7.46 4.22 -22.67
C ALA A 34 -6.47 3.31 -23.41
N TYR A 35 -6.23 3.57 -24.69
CA TYR A 35 -5.48 2.66 -25.58
C TYR A 35 -4.04 3.11 -25.83
N ASP A 36 -3.57 4.11 -25.13
CA ASP A 36 -2.19 4.57 -25.10
C ASP A 36 -1.92 5.42 -23.86
N GLY A 37 -0.64 5.66 -23.56
CA GLY A 37 -0.23 6.44 -22.40
C GLY A 37 -0.70 7.89 -22.41
N PHE A 38 -0.84 8.53 -23.57
CA PHE A 38 -1.31 9.91 -23.67
C PHE A 38 -2.78 10.03 -23.33
N LYS A 39 -3.63 9.14 -23.89
CA LYS A 39 -5.07 9.06 -23.54
C LYS A 39 -5.27 8.69 -22.07
N GLY A 40 -4.40 7.81 -21.52
CA GLY A 40 -4.40 7.50 -20.11
C GLY A 40 -4.17 8.73 -19.23
N LEU A 41 -3.17 9.56 -19.58
CA LEU A 41 -2.89 10.81 -18.88
C LEU A 41 -4.00 11.86 -19.03
N GLU A 42 -4.60 11.97 -20.21
CA GLU A 42 -5.74 12.85 -20.45
C GLU A 42 -6.92 12.44 -19.58
N ALA A 43 -7.25 11.15 -19.54
CA ALA A 43 -8.31 10.63 -18.69
C ALA A 43 -8.08 10.94 -17.20
N VAL A 44 -6.84 10.77 -16.70
CA VAL A 44 -6.49 11.08 -15.30
C VAL A 44 -6.61 12.58 -14.99
N LYS A 45 -6.31 13.46 -15.93
CA LYS A 45 -6.46 14.92 -15.76
C LYS A 45 -7.92 15.35 -15.69
N GLU A 46 -8.78 14.73 -16.49
CA GLU A 46 -10.17 15.08 -16.59
C GLU A 46 -11.07 14.44 -15.52
N ASN A 47 -10.64 13.31 -15.00
CA ASN A 47 -11.44 12.49 -14.08
C ASN A 47 -10.60 12.01 -12.90
N GLY A 48 -11.23 11.89 -11.73
CA GLY A 48 -10.65 11.15 -10.62
C GLY A 48 -10.84 9.63 -10.81
N PHE A 49 -9.81 8.86 -10.53
CA PHE A 49 -9.86 7.40 -10.51
C PHE A 49 -9.42 6.87 -9.15
N ASP A 50 -10.08 5.81 -8.70
CA ASP A 50 -9.71 5.12 -7.46
C ASP A 50 -8.52 4.17 -7.69
N LEU A 51 -8.29 3.74 -8.95
CA LEU A 51 -7.19 2.88 -9.33
C LEU A 51 -6.91 2.97 -10.83
N VAL A 52 -5.65 2.80 -11.22
CA VAL A 52 -5.22 2.63 -12.61
C VAL A 52 -4.59 1.25 -12.77
N LEU A 53 -5.08 0.46 -13.74
CA LEU A 53 -4.42 -0.74 -14.26
C LEU A 53 -3.70 -0.35 -15.55
N MET A 54 -2.37 -0.52 -15.59
CA MET A 54 -1.55 0.00 -16.68
C MET A 54 -0.64 -1.05 -17.28
N ASP A 55 -0.69 -1.23 -18.59
CA ASP A 55 0.29 -2.07 -19.27
C ASP A 55 1.69 -1.45 -19.21
N VAL A 56 2.71 -2.29 -19.02
CA VAL A 56 4.11 -1.84 -18.99
C VAL A 56 4.62 -1.47 -20.37
N LYS A 57 4.19 -2.19 -21.41
CA LYS A 57 4.76 -2.06 -22.75
C LYS A 57 3.74 -1.53 -23.75
N MET A 58 3.71 -0.23 -23.93
CA MET A 58 2.88 0.45 -24.93
C MET A 58 3.73 1.21 -25.95
N PRO A 59 3.24 1.40 -27.19
CA PRO A 59 3.90 2.24 -28.20
C PRO A 59 4.03 3.70 -27.77
N VAL A 60 5.05 4.38 -28.27
CA VAL A 60 5.31 5.83 -28.11
C VAL A 60 5.70 6.23 -26.70
N MET A 61 4.85 5.97 -25.71
CA MET A 61 5.10 6.21 -24.29
C MET A 61 4.78 4.95 -23.49
N ASN A 62 5.82 4.33 -22.92
CA ASN A 62 5.65 3.10 -22.16
C ASN A 62 4.92 3.33 -20.84
N GLY A 63 4.45 2.23 -20.21
CA GLY A 63 3.65 2.33 -18.98
C GLY A 63 4.41 2.91 -17.80
N VAL A 64 5.73 2.74 -17.71
CA VAL A 64 6.53 3.31 -16.61
C VAL A 64 6.64 4.83 -16.74
N GLU A 65 6.87 5.33 -17.96
CA GLU A 65 6.86 6.78 -18.23
C GLU A 65 5.47 7.38 -17.96
N THR A 66 4.42 6.68 -18.39
CA THR A 66 3.03 7.09 -18.14
C THR A 66 2.75 7.11 -16.63
N PHE A 67 3.14 6.07 -15.92
CA PHE A 67 3.00 5.96 -14.46
C PHE A 67 3.64 7.12 -13.72
N LYS A 68 4.89 7.49 -14.05
CA LYS A 68 5.57 8.64 -13.41
C LYS A 68 4.75 9.92 -13.56
N LYS A 69 4.23 10.18 -14.76
CA LYS A 69 3.38 11.35 -15.01
C LYS A 69 2.02 11.25 -14.32
N VAL A 70 1.43 10.06 -14.22
CA VAL A 70 0.20 9.84 -13.42
C VAL A 70 0.46 10.20 -11.95
N LYS A 71 1.61 9.80 -11.39
CA LYS A 71 1.95 10.14 -10.00
C LYS A 71 2.16 11.64 -9.76
N GLU A 72 2.60 12.39 -10.76
CA GLU A 72 2.67 13.87 -10.68
C GLU A 72 1.27 14.51 -10.63
N ILE A 73 0.30 13.95 -11.38
CA ILE A 73 -1.07 14.49 -11.49
C ILE A 73 -1.95 14.01 -10.34
N ALA A 74 -1.86 12.72 -10.02
CA ALA A 74 -2.70 12.03 -9.05
C ALA A 74 -1.83 11.16 -8.10
N PRO A 75 -1.04 11.76 -7.18
CA PRO A 75 -0.04 11.06 -6.38
C PRO A 75 -0.63 9.96 -5.48
N ASN A 76 -1.89 10.11 -5.08
CA ASN A 76 -2.57 9.17 -4.19
C ASN A 76 -3.33 8.05 -4.94
N THR A 77 -3.44 8.13 -6.26
CA THR A 77 -4.11 7.07 -7.04
C THR A 77 -3.19 5.86 -7.18
N PRO A 78 -3.57 4.69 -6.66
CA PRO A 78 -2.78 3.48 -6.81
C PRO A 78 -2.72 3.04 -8.27
N VAL A 79 -1.54 2.63 -8.72
CA VAL A 79 -1.31 2.10 -10.07
C VAL A 79 -0.82 0.66 -9.95
N ILE A 80 -1.55 -0.28 -10.57
CA ILE A 80 -1.14 -1.68 -10.73
C ILE A 80 -0.59 -1.84 -12.14
N MET A 81 0.63 -2.39 -12.23
CA MET A 81 1.28 -2.64 -13.52
C MET A 81 0.88 -4.01 -14.07
N ALA A 82 0.37 -4.07 -15.29
CA ALA A 82 0.13 -5.33 -16.00
C ALA A 82 1.28 -5.58 -16.98
N THR A 83 1.82 -6.79 -17.05
CA THR A 83 2.96 -7.07 -17.92
C THR A 83 2.91 -8.46 -18.55
N ALA A 84 3.26 -8.55 -19.85
CA ALA A 84 3.64 -9.78 -20.48
C ALA A 84 5.10 -10.15 -20.13
N PHE A 85 5.50 -11.42 -20.30
CA PHE A 85 6.87 -11.88 -20.09
C PHE A 85 7.90 -11.00 -20.84
N ALA A 86 9.03 -10.67 -20.17
CA ALA A 86 10.24 -10.01 -20.69
C ALA A 86 10.44 -8.51 -20.46
N VAL A 87 9.81 -7.90 -19.43
CA VAL A 87 10.06 -6.50 -19.04
C VAL A 87 10.34 -6.34 -17.54
N GLU A 88 11.10 -7.29 -16.98
CA GLU A 88 11.37 -7.32 -15.54
C GLU A 88 12.05 -6.04 -15.03
N ASP A 89 12.94 -5.44 -15.82
CA ASP A 89 13.67 -4.24 -15.39
C ASP A 89 12.75 -3.02 -15.31
N LEU A 90 11.87 -2.83 -16.31
CA LEU A 90 10.88 -1.75 -16.30
C LEU A 90 9.87 -1.94 -15.16
N LEU A 91 9.46 -3.18 -14.89
CA LEU A 91 8.58 -3.48 -13.78
C LEU A 91 9.23 -3.19 -12.43
N LYS A 92 10.50 -3.61 -12.25
CA LYS A 92 11.27 -3.29 -11.04
C LYS A 92 11.41 -1.78 -10.84
N GLU A 93 11.63 -1.03 -11.93
CA GLU A 93 11.66 0.44 -11.89
C GLU A 93 10.32 1.00 -11.40
N ALA A 94 9.19 0.60 -12.01
CA ALA A 94 7.87 1.06 -11.58
C ALA A 94 7.57 0.76 -10.11
N LEU A 95 7.93 -0.43 -9.63
CA LEU A 95 7.73 -0.81 -8.22
C LEU A 95 8.62 0.01 -7.26
N ARG A 96 9.86 0.32 -7.64
CA ARG A 96 10.74 1.22 -6.87
C ARG A 96 10.21 2.65 -6.82
N GLU A 97 9.61 3.12 -7.91
CA GLU A 97 8.98 4.44 -8.01
C GLU A 97 7.59 4.49 -7.35
N GLY A 98 7.15 3.40 -6.69
CA GLY A 98 5.92 3.37 -5.88
C GLY A 98 4.68 2.90 -6.63
N ALA A 99 4.80 2.10 -7.69
CA ALA A 99 3.67 1.35 -8.22
C ALA A 99 3.14 0.40 -7.11
N TYR A 100 1.81 0.32 -7.02
CA TYR A 100 1.16 -0.42 -5.92
C TYR A 100 1.45 -1.93 -5.98
N GLY A 101 1.48 -2.47 -7.18
CA GLY A 101 1.73 -3.90 -7.42
C GLY A 101 1.83 -4.22 -8.89
N SER A 102 1.93 -5.49 -9.18
CA SER A 102 2.02 -5.96 -10.57
C SER A 102 1.29 -7.27 -10.79
N LEU A 103 0.84 -7.47 -12.04
CA LEU A 103 0.18 -8.67 -12.51
C LEU A 103 0.84 -9.16 -13.80
N LYS A 104 0.96 -10.48 -13.96
CA LYS A 104 1.39 -11.07 -15.22
C LYS A 104 0.19 -11.30 -16.14
N LYS A 105 0.35 -11.01 -17.43
CA LYS A 105 -0.61 -11.42 -18.45
C LYS A 105 -0.33 -12.87 -18.89
N PRO A 106 -1.34 -13.74 -19.06
CA PRO A 106 -2.78 -13.46 -18.89
C PRO A 106 -3.13 -13.20 -17.42
N ILE A 107 -4.02 -12.22 -17.17
CA ILE A 107 -4.38 -11.79 -15.83
C ILE A 107 -5.22 -12.88 -15.13
N ASP A 108 -4.80 -13.24 -13.92
CA ASP A 108 -5.64 -13.92 -12.96
C ASP A 108 -6.59 -12.89 -12.34
N PHE A 109 -7.88 -13.03 -12.62
CA PHE A 109 -8.90 -12.06 -12.17
C PHE A 109 -9.12 -12.10 -10.65
N ASP A 110 -8.95 -13.22 -9.99
CA ASP A 110 -9.07 -13.29 -8.53
C ASP A 110 -7.91 -12.51 -7.89
N GLN A 111 -6.70 -12.63 -8.43
CA GLN A 111 -5.55 -11.83 -8.02
C GLN A 111 -5.76 -10.33 -8.31
N LEU A 112 -6.29 -9.96 -9.48
CA LEU A 112 -6.62 -8.56 -9.81
C LEU A 112 -7.65 -7.98 -8.84
N LEU A 113 -8.75 -8.69 -8.59
CA LEU A 113 -9.80 -8.25 -7.67
C LEU A 113 -9.28 -8.11 -6.23
N GLY A 114 -8.41 -9.02 -5.80
CA GLY A 114 -7.70 -8.94 -4.52
C GLY A 114 -6.86 -7.65 -4.43
N LEU A 115 -6.04 -7.36 -5.43
CA LEU A 115 -5.22 -6.14 -5.48
C LEU A 115 -6.06 -4.86 -5.56
N ILE A 116 -7.15 -4.85 -6.35
CA ILE A 116 -8.07 -3.71 -6.39
C ILE A 116 -8.63 -3.45 -4.99
N LYS A 117 -9.16 -4.47 -4.32
CA LYS A 117 -9.73 -4.37 -2.98
C LYS A 117 -8.71 -3.83 -1.97
N GLN A 118 -7.48 -4.32 -2.03
CA GLN A 118 -6.39 -3.86 -1.18
C GLN A 118 -5.99 -2.41 -1.48
N ALA A 119 -5.86 -2.05 -2.76
CA ALA A 119 -5.42 -0.74 -3.19
C ALA A 119 -6.46 0.37 -2.95
N THR A 120 -7.75 0.03 -3.09
CA THR A 120 -8.87 0.97 -2.98
C THR A 120 -9.62 0.85 -1.65
N GLY A 121 -9.14 0.04 -0.73
CA GLY A 121 -9.71 -0.10 0.61
C GLY A 121 -9.89 1.27 1.28
N LYS A 122 -11.06 1.49 1.89
CA LYS A 122 -11.35 2.74 2.64
C LYS A 122 -10.69 2.77 4.01
N GLY A 123 -10.05 1.66 4.42
CA GLY A 123 -9.32 1.54 5.67
C GLY A 123 -8.02 2.32 5.70
N ALA A 124 -7.50 2.54 6.88
CA ALA A 124 -6.23 3.19 7.11
C ALA A 124 -5.09 2.51 6.31
N MET A 125 -4.12 3.31 5.87
CA MET A 125 -2.92 2.79 5.22
C MET A 125 -1.90 2.38 6.28
N ILE A 126 -1.55 1.11 6.30
CA ILE A 126 -0.71 0.48 7.32
C ILE A 126 0.63 0.06 6.72
N LEU A 127 1.73 0.47 7.33
CA LEU A 127 3.06 -0.08 7.08
C LEU A 127 3.33 -1.18 8.11
N VAL A 128 3.63 -2.40 7.65
CA VAL A 128 4.12 -3.51 8.49
C VAL A 128 5.60 -3.67 8.22
N ALA A 129 6.44 -3.48 9.22
CA ALA A 129 7.88 -3.61 9.10
C ALA A 129 8.39 -4.66 10.10
N ASP A 130 8.85 -5.80 9.57
CA ASP A 130 9.33 -6.97 10.32
C ASP A 130 10.24 -7.81 9.42
N ASP A 131 11.32 -8.35 9.93
CA ASP A 131 12.25 -9.19 9.16
C ASP A 131 11.73 -10.62 8.93
N ASP A 132 10.65 -11.01 9.61
CA ASP A 132 9.94 -12.26 9.36
C ASP A 132 8.96 -12.09 8.17
N GLU A 133 9.39 -12.56 6.99
CA GLU A 133 8.59 -12.51 5.75
C GLU A 133 7.24 -13.24 5.88
N ASN A 134 7.18 -14.34 6.64
CA ASN A 134 5.94 -15.09 6.85
C ASN A 134 4.95 -14.30 7.72
N LEU A 135 5.44 -13.66 8.77
CA LEU A 135 4.63 -12.79 9.60
C LEU A 135 4.09 -11.61 8.78
N CYS A 136 4.94 -10.96 8.00
CA CYS A 136 4.56 -9.87 7.10
C CYS A 136 3.47 -10.30 6.10
N ALA A 137 3.64 -11.45 5.43
CA ALA A 137 2.68 -11.98 4.47
C ALA A 137 1.33 -12.30 5.13
N ASN A 138 1.34 -12.94 6.29
CA ASN A 138 0.13 -13.25 7.06
C ASN A 138 -0.58 -11.98 7.52
N MET A 139 0.15 -11.01 8.04
CA MET A 139 -0.40 -9.72 8.46
C MET A 139 -1.01 -8.96 7.29
N GLN A 140 -0.32 -8.93 6.15
CA GLN A 140 -0.83 -8.29 4.94
C GLN A 140 -2.16 -8.92 4.51
N GLN A 141 -2.24 -10.27 4.46
CA GLN A 141 -3.47 -10.97 4.11
C GLN A 141 -4.62 -10.65 5.08
N ILE A 142 -4.39 -10.84 6.38
CA ILE A 142 -5.42 -10.67 7.42
C ILE A 142 -5.93 -9.22 7.45
N LEU A 143 -5.04 -8.23 7.45
CA LEU A 143 -5.43 -6.83 7.53
C LEU A 143 -6.10 -6.34 6.23
N SER A 144 -5.65 -6.84 5.07
CA SER A 144 -6.31 -6.54 3.79
C SER A 144 -7.73 -7.11 3.73
N ASP A 145 -7.95 -8.32 4.26
CA ASP A 145 -9.30 -8.90 4.37
C ASP A 145 -10.23 -8.11 5.29
N LYS A 146 -9.66 -7.37 6.25
CA LYS A 146 -10.39 -6.42 7.11
C LYS A 146 -10.59 -5.04 6.46
N GLY A 147 -10.09 -4.83 5.24
CA GLY A 147 -10.28 -3.61 4.45
C GLY A 147 -9.21 -2.54 4.64
N TYR A 148 -8.12 -2.83 5.34
CA TYR A 148 -6.95 -1.96 5.43
C TYR A 148 -6.10 -2.01 4.15
N ARG A 149 -5.42 -0.91 3.83
CA ARG A 149 -4.39 -0.87 2.80
C ARG A 149 -3.04 -1.17 3.45
N VAL A 150 -2.39 -2.25 3.06
CA VAL A 150 -1.19 -2.74 3.75
C VAL A 150 0.02 -2.74 2.83
N SER A 151 1.10 -2.14 3.28
CA SER A 151 2.42 -2.22 2.68
C SER A 151 3.37 -2.92 3.66
N VAL A 152 4.22 -3.81 3.17
CA VAL A 152 5.18 -4.53 4.01
C VAL A 152 6.62 -4.09 3.70
N ALA A 153 7.47 -4.09 4.70
CA ALA A 153 8.90 -3.86 4.59
C ALA A 153 9.64 -4.89 5.46
N TYR A 154 10.75 -5.41 4.97
CA TYR A 154 11.50 -6.47 5.65
C TYR A 154 12.77 -5.95 6.34
N ASP A 155 13.00 -4.65 6.27
CA ASP A 155 14.11 -3.94 6.91
C ASP A 155 13.78 -2.46 7.13
N GLY A 156 14.55 -1.79 7.99
CA GLY A 156 14.31 -0.40 8.35
C GLY A 156 14.49 0.59 7.19
N ASN A 157 15.46 0.36 6.31
CA ASN A 157 15.70 1.24 5.16
C ASN A 157 14.53 1.17 4.17
N THR A 158 14.08 -0.05 3.84
CA THR A 158 12.91 -0.27 2.99
C THR A 158 11.65 0.35 3.60
N ALA A 159 11.49 0.30 4.93
CA ALA A 159 10.37 0.94 5.61
C ALA A 159 10.41 2.48 5.45
N ILE A 160 11.59 3.09 5.60
CA ILE A 160 11.80 4.53 5.40
C ILE A 160 11.54 4.92 3.94
N ASP A 161 12.14 4.21 2.97
CA ASP A 161 11.95 4.47 1.54
C ASP A 161 10.47 4.42 1.12
N LYS A 162 9.71 3.47 1.70
CA LYS A 162 8.27 3.37 1.45
C LYS A 162 7.49 4.51 2.10
N ALA A 163 7.90 4.93 3.28
CA ALA A 163 7.28 6.04 3.98
C ALA A 163 7.58 7.40 3.31
N GLU A 164 8.72 7.58 2.65
CA GLU A 164 9.00 8.77 1.84
C GLU A 164 8.06 8.90 0.63
N LYS A 165 7.64 7.75 0.07
CA LYS A 165 6.83 7.70 -1.16
C LYS A 165 5.32 7.61 -0.90
N ASN A 166 4.91 7.25 0.32
CA ASN A 166 3.51 7.03 0.69
C ASN A 166 3.23 7.55 2.10
N ASN A 167 2.07 8.16 2.29
CA ASN A 167 1.62 8.54 3.62
C ASN A 167 0.95 7.36 4.32
N PHE A 168 1.49 6.96 5.46
CA PHE A 168 0.93 5.91 6.30
C PHE A 168 0.14 6.51 7.45
N ASP A 169 -1.01 5.90 7.76
CA ASP A 169 -1.82 6.24 8.92
C ASP A 169 -1.29 5.58 10.19
N ILE A 170 -0.89 4.32 10.04
CA ILE A 170 -0.41 3.48 11.14
C ILE A 170 0.84 2.73 10.66
N MET A 171 1.80 2.53 11.56
CA MET A 171 2.89 1.59 11.34
C MET A 171 2.89 0.54 12.44
N LEU A 172 3.06 -0.72 12.05
CA LEU A 172 3.34 -1.87 12.90
C LEU A 172 4.82 -2.18 12.75
N LEU A 173 5.60 -2.02 13.80
CA LEU A 173 7.05 -1.95 13.68
C LEU A 173 7.74 -2.88 14.67
N ASP A 174 8.46 -3.89 14.16
CA ASP A 174 9.30 -4.72 15.00
C ASP A 174 10.48 -3.92 15.55
N MET A 175 10.83 -4.16 16.82
CA MET A 175 12.01 -3.54 17.43
C MET A 175 13.32 -4.15 16.95
N LYS A 176 13.31 -5.38 16.43
CA LYS A 176 14.47 -6.03 15.80
C LYS A 176 14.33 -5.97 14.29
N LEU A 177 14.77 -4.92 13.66
CA LEU A 177 14.64 -4.68 12.23
C LEU A 177 15.99 -4.28 11.62
N PRO A 178 16.86 -5.25 11.24
CA PRO A 178 18.16 -4.94 10.67
C PRO A 178 18.04 -4.17 9.33
N PRO A 179 19.03 -3.34 8.95
CA PRO A 179 20.23 -2.95 9.71
C PRO A 179 19.97 -1.88 10.78
N LEU A 180 18.84 -1.18 10.71
CA LEU A 180 18.34 -0.25 11.73
C LEU A 180 17.46 -1.01 12.72
N ASN A 181 17.42 -0.56 13.97
CA ASN A 181 16.38 -1.06 14.87
C ASN A 181 15.05 -0.33 14.68
N GLY A 182 13.95 -0.87 15.23
CA GLY A 182 12.63 -0.29 15.05
C GLY A 182 12.50 1.13 15.60
N LEU A 183 13.20 1.47 16.69
CA LEU A 183 13.20 2.83 17.22
C LEU A 183 13.85 3.83 16.25
N GLU A 184 15.01 3.50 15.68
CA GLU A 184 15.68 4.35 14.69
C GLU A 184 14.81 4.54 13.45
N THR A 185 14.20 3.45 12.96
CA THR A 185 13.26 3.49 11.85
C THR A 185 12.04 4.38 12.15
N TYR A 186 11.45 4.24 13.34
CA TYR A 186 10.33 5.08 13.78
C TYR A 186 10.69 6.56 13.82
N LEU A 187 11.82 6.90 14.43
CA LEU A 187 12.26 8.29 14.55
C LEU A 187 12.51 8.92 13.18
N ALA A 188 13.16 8.20 12.28
CA ALA A 188 13.42 8.66 10.92
C ALA A 188 12.11 8.92 10.15
N ILE A 189 11.14 8.01 10.19
CA ILE A 189 9.85 8.19 9.51
C ILE A 189 9.07 9.36 10.13
N ARG A 190 9.10 9.52 11.44
CA ARG A 190 8.37 10.60 12.14
C ARG A 190 8.87 12.00 11.78
N GLU A 191 10.13 12.15 11.37
CA GLU A 191 10.67 13.45 10.94
C GLU A 191 9.89 14.06 9.78
N PHE A 192 9.37 13.24 8.87
CA PHE A 192 8.60 13.70 7.70
C PHE A 192 7.14 13.25 7.70
N GLN A 193 6.76 12.28 8.56
CA GLN A 193 5.36 11.86 8.78
C GLN A 193 4.97 12.02 10.25
N ALA A 194 4.85 13.25 10.71
CA ALA A 194 4.59 13.55 12.13
C ALA A 194 3.25 12.97 12.68
N ASN A 195 2.29 12.66 11.80
CA ASN A 195 0.96 12.16 12.16
C ASN A 195 0.81 10.63 12.06
N VAL A 196 1.88 9.91 11.74
CA VAL A 196 1.83 8.44 11.70
C VAL A 196 1.73 7.87 13.11
N VAL A 197 0.85 6.90 13.30
CA VAL A 197 0.66 6.24 14.60
C VAL A 197 1.47 4.96 14.63
N ALA A 198 2.49 4.91 15.50
CA ALA A 198 3.34 3.73 15.63
C ALA A 198 2.83 2.79 16.71
N VAL A 199 2.58 1.54 16.34
CA VAL A 199 2.39 0.40 17.23
C VAL A 199 3.65 -0.45 17.16
N VAL A 200 4.35 -0.53 18.28
CA VAL A 200 5.57 -1.31 18.40
C VAL A 200 5.22 -2.79 18.56
N ILE A 201 5.92 -3.65 17.83
CA ILE A 201 5.82 -5.11 17.99
C ILE A 201 7.14 -5.62 18.53
N THR A 202 7.13 -6.51 19.49
CA THR A 202 8.37 -7.04 20.08
C THR A 202 8.23 -8.46 20.55
N GLY A 203 9.28 -9.28 20.35
CA GLY A 203 9.47 -10.52 21.10
C GLY A 203 10.04 -10.19 22.47
N TYR A 204 9.60 -10.92 23.48
CA TYR A 204 10.04 -10.72 24.88
C TYR A 204 11.54 -10.99 25.03
N GLN A 205 12.34 -9.92 25.00
CA GLN A 205 13.79 -9.98 25.27
C GLN A 205 14.21 -8.72 26.03
N LEU A 206 15.01 -8.89 27.09
CA LEU A 206 15.55 -7.80 27.92
C LEU A 206 16.25 -6.69 27.11
N GLU A 207 16.80 -7.04 25.95
CA GLU A 207 17.48 -6.08 25.07
C GLU A 207 16.50 -5.10 24.36
N THR A 208 15.28 -5.53 24.07
CA THR A 208 14.28 -4.70 23.39
C THR A 208 13.47 -3.84 24.34
N GLU A 209 13.43 -4.16 25.64
CA GLU A 209 12.64 -3.43 26.63
C GLU A 209 13.00 -1.94 26.69
N LYS A 210 14.29 -1.62 26.69
CA LYS A 210 14.77 -0.22 26.69
C LYS A 210 14.38 0.53 25.43
N LEU A 211 14.43 -0.16 24.26
CA LEU A 211 14.01 0.43 22.98
C LEU A 211 12.51 0.71 22.96
N VAL A 212 11.69 -0.24 23.46
CA VAL A 212 10.25 -0.07 23.61
C VAL A 212 9.89 1.10 24.52
N GLN A 213 10.51 1.16 25.70
CA GLN A 213 10.27 2.27 26.64
C GLN A 213 10.62 3.62 25.99
N ARG A 214 11.75 3.70 25.27
CA ARG A 214 12.14 4.91 24.58
C ARG A 214 11.19 5.25 23.42
N ALA A 215 10.73 4.28 22.63
CA ALA A 215 9.73 4.51 21.60
C ALA A 215 8.41 5.08 22.16
N LEU A 216 7.97 4.56 23.32
CA LEU A 216 6.78 5.08 24.03
C LEU A 216 6.99 6.51 24.56
N GLN A 217 8.18 6.83 25.08
CA GLN A 217 8.56 8.20 25.45
C GLN A 217 8.59 9.14 24.26
N GLU A 218 9.03 8.64 23.09
CA GLU A 218 9.03 9.33 21.80
C GLU A 218 7.68 9.31 21.07
N ASN A 219 6.58 9.09 21.82
CA ASN A 219 5.20 9.11 21.32
C ASN A 219 4.75 7.93 20.45
N ALA A 220 5.43 6.78 20.43
CA ALA A 220 4.78 5.57 19.94
C ALA A 220 3.46 5.35 20.71
N TYR A 221 2.44 4.84 20.01
CA TYR A 221 1.09 4.76 20.56
C TYR A 221 0.98 3.69 21.65
N THR A 222 1.46 2.49 21.35
CA THR A 222 1.49 1.35 22.29
C THR A 222 2.48 0.28 21.81
N CYS A 223 2.64 -0.76 22.63
CA CYS A 223 3.43 -1.94 22.32
C CYS A 223 2.56 -3.20 22.37
N MET A 224 2.83 -4.15 21.47
CA MET A 224 2.26 -5.49 21.46
C MET A 224 3.37 -6.54 21.45
N GLU A 225 3.17 -7.62 22.20
CA GLU A 225 4.15 -8.72 22.28
C GLU A 225 3.84 -9.80 21.25
N LYS A 226 4.91 -10.42 20.71
CA LYS A 226 4.83 -11.64 19.89
C LYS A 226 4.69 -12.87 20.82
N PRO A 227 3.84 -13.85 20.51
CA PRO A 227 3.00 -13.97 19.32
C PRO A 227 1.81 -12.99 19.34
N LEU A 228 1.51 -12.39 18.18
CA LEU A 228 0.46 -11.39 18.06
C LEU A 228 -0.92 -12.03 18.21
N ASP A 229 -1.71 -11.49 19.14
CA ASP A 229 -3.15 -11.70 19.18
C ASP A 229 -3.81 -10.86 18.08
N ILE A 230 -4.25 -11.52 17.04
CA ILE A 230 -4.80 -10.88 15.83
C ILE A 230 -6.11 -10.14 16.13
N ASP A 231 -6.99 -10.69 16.96
CA ASP A 231 -8.26 -10.05 17.29
C ASP A 231 -8.03 -8.76 18.09
N ARG A 232 -7.08 -8.81 19.02
CA ARG A 232 -6.65 -7.63 19.79
C ARG A 232 -6.01 -6.58 18.88
N LEU A 233 -5.16 -6.99 17.92
CA LEU A 233 -4.54 -6.07 16.97
C LEU A 233 -5.59 -5.40 16.08
N VAL A 234 -6.52 -6.15 15.48
CA VAL A 234 -7.59 -5.60 14.66
C VAL A 234 -8.47 -4.61 15.43
N SER A 235 -8.80 -4.95 16.68
CA SER A 235 -9.55 -4.06 17.57
C SER A 235 -8.80 -2.76 17.88
N LEU A 236 -7.49 -2.86 18.11
CA LEU A 236 -6.61 -1.70 18.34
C LEU A 236 -6.53 -0.80 17.11
N LEU A 237 -6.36 -1.38 15.90
CA LEU A 237 -6.30 -0.64 14.65
C LEU A 237 -7.61 0.11 14.36
N ALA A 238 -8.76 -0.53 14.58
CA ALA A 238 -10.08 0.10 14.46
C ALA A 238 -10.24 1.28 15.42
N GLN A 239 -9.79 1.14 16.68
CA GLN A 239 -9.79 2.21 17.67
C GLN A 239 -8.90 3.39 17.23
N ILE A 240 -7.70 3.13 16.73
CA ILE A 240 -6.78 4.17 16.24
C ILE A 240 -7.43 4.91 15.07
N GLU A 241 -8.02 4.18 14.11
CA GLU A 241 -8.67 4.78 12.95
C GLU A 241 -9.84 5.70 13.35
N GLU A 242 -10.68 5.28 14.29
CA GLU A 242 -11.79 6.08 14.81
C GLU A 242 -11.28 7.34 15.52
N GLN A 243 -10.27 7.21 16.37
CA GLN A 243 -9.66 8.33 17.07
C GLN A 243 -8.97 9.32 16.12
N LYS A 244 -8.31 8.85 15.05
CA LYS A 244 -7.76 9.73 14.01
C LYS A 244 -8.86 10.52 13.30
N LYS A 245 -9.96 9.88 12.92
CA LYS A 245 -11.11 10.51 12.25
C LYS A 245 -11.77 11.57 13.15
N SER A 246 -11.83 11.35 14.44
CA SER A 246 -12.43 12.28 15.43
C SER A 246 -11.44 13.35 15.94
N GLY A 247 -10.15 13.28 15.56
CA GLY A 247 -9.11 14.17 16.09
C GLY A 247 -8.80 13.99 17.57
N THR A 248 -9.19 12.87 18.16
CA THR A 248 -9.09 12.59 19.61
C THR A 248 -8.09 11.49 19.96
N LEU A 249 -6.97 11.43 19.25
CA LEU A 249 -5.98 10.37 19.46
C LEU A 249 -5.45 10.36 20.90
N LYS A 250 -5.84 9.35 21.67
CA LYS A 250 -5.39 9.14 23.07
C LYS A 250 -4.69 7.79 23.16
N LYS A 251 -3.50 7.78 23.76
CA LYS A 251 -2.78 6.53 24.06
C LYS A 251 -3.61 5.65 25.00
N PRO A 252 -3.58 4.32 24.84
CA PRO A 252 -4.12 3.41 25.83
C PRO A 252 -3.37 3.60 27.17
N GLN A 253 -4.11 3.52 28.26
CA GLN A 253 -3.56 3.57 29.62
C GLN A 253 -2.84 2.28 29.96
#